data_ec0f29f81b2fd4ddfca51f53fb2b8253
#
_entry.id   ec0f29f81b2fd4ddfca51f53fb2b8253
#
_cell.length_a   1.000
_cell.length_b   1.000
_cell.length_c   1.000
_cell.angle_alpha   90.00
_cell.angle_beta   90.00
_cell.angle_gamma   90.00
#
_symmetry.space_group_name_H-M   'P 1'
#
loop_
_entity.id
_entity.type
_entity.pdbx_description
1 polymer ?
#
loop_
_entity_poly.entity_id
_entity_poly.type
_entity_poly.pdbx_seq_one_letter_code
_entity_poly.pdbx_strand_id
1 'polypeptide(L)'
;MKNLIEKVVIEIKSIFPTNINEINLVKFIGRYQYIYSKDVHYFFDDTYYPKRITKLIKNGIIRRYKKYLVLADDGYNFMKMLNQHTVPLVYQKKYANRLKFMSHLAALYNKSKYITFTPSFEIKDKTAFTESSRKYIGILKIFGTNYLTYHISEEHTQKYINSVVYDIQKENKYKNIIVLINDIKRIDLRDFAFGLNSLIICEDNDNKLQELQYLHQVNWPKVVHKLYKNQVHLSEYNFCDYTDNRDKYITNFYLVDTEKINRIDIFLKNNNQKQADIICNENIVKLLRSRNTNC
;
A
#
# COMPACT_ATOMS: atom_id res chain seq x y z
N MET A 1 -33.15 -40.00 19.45
CA MET A 1 -32.04 -39.11 19.78
C MET A 1 -30.95 -39.03 18.70
N LYS A 2 -30.38 -40.15 18.21
CA LYS A 2 -29.37 -40.15 17.15
C LYS A 2 -29.78 -39.35 15.89
N ASN A 3 -30.99 -39.59 15.36
CA ASN A 3 -31.52 -38.91 14.18
C ASN A 3 -31.71 -37.38 14.35
N LEU A 4 -31.96 -36.92 15.57
CA LEU A 4 -32.10 -35.50 15.88
C LEU A 4 -30.75 -34.81 15.93
N ILE A 5 -29.75 -35.49 16.51
CA ILE A 5 -28.36 -34.98 16.57
C ILE A 5 -27.75 -34.93 15.17
N GLU A 6 -27.95 -35.96 14.34
CA GLU A 6 -27.48 -35.94 12.93
C GLU A 6 -28.13 -34.83 12.11
N LYS A 7 -29.45 -34.61 12.27
CA LYS A 7 -30.16 -33.51 11.60
C LYS A 7 -29.66 -32.15 12.05
N VAL A 8 -29.44 -31.94 13.34
CA VAL A 8 -28.88 -30.70 13.89
C VAL A 8 -27.44 -30.46 13.40
N VAL A 9 -26.61 -31.52 13.34
CA VAL A 9 -25.24 -31.44 12.83
C VAL A 9 -25.22 -31.13 11.32
N ILE A 10 -26.17 -31.67 10.54
CA ILE A 10 -26.32 -31.40 9.12
C ILE A 10 -26.80 -29.94 8.90
N GLU A 11 -27.75 -29.44 9.67
CA GLU A 11 -28.23 -28.06 9.63
C GLU A 11 -27.10 -27.08 10.00
N ILE A 12 -26.33 -27.33 11.03
CA ILE A 12 -25.18 -26.49 11.41
C ILE A 12 -24.13 -26.47 10.29
N LYS A 13 -23.81 -27.63 9.68
CA LYS A 13 -22.90 -27.69 8.54
C LYS A 13 -23.42 -26.95 7.28
N SER A 14 -24.73 -26.79 7.11
CA SER A 14 -25.32 -26.07 5.98
C SER A 14 -25.28 -24.55 6.12
N ILE A 15 -25.20 -24.04 7.34
CA ILE A 15 -25.24 -22.59 7.64
C ILE A 15 -23.84 -21.99 7.54
N PHE A 16 -22.83 -22.64 8.11
CA PHE A 16 -21.48 -22.11 8.15
C PHE A 16 -20.68 -22.40 6.85
N PRO A 17 -19.72 -21.52 6.50
CA PRO A 17 -18.86 -21.73 5.35
C PRO A 17 -17.98 -22.95 5.53
N THR A 18 -17.93 -23.79 4.51
CA THR A 18 -17.08 -25.01 4.46
C THR A 18 -15.95 -24.90 3.45
N ASN A 19 -16.10 -24.01 2.48
CA ASN A 19 -15.08 -23.75 1.48
C ASN A 19 -13.98 -22.85 2.04
N ILE A 20 -12.72 -23.20 1.78
CA ILE A 20 -11.56 -22.48 2.32
C ILE A 20 -11.55 -21.01 1.93
N ASN A 21 -11.97 -20.66 0.71
CA ASN A 21 -12.01 -19.28 0.23
C ASN A 21 -13.11 -18.47 0.96
N GLU A 22 -14.27 -19.10 1.24
CA GLU A 22 -15.33 -18.48 2.05
C GLU A 22 -14.87 -18.25 3.48
N ILE A 23 -14.18 -19.24 4.09
CA ILE A 23 -13.61 -19.13 5.43
C ILE A 23 -12.58 -18.00 5.49
N ASN A 24 -11.68 -17.94 4.51
CA ASN A 24 -10.66 -16.89 4.44
C ASN A 24 -11.28 -15.51 4.27
N LEU A 25 -12.32 -15.37 3.45
CA LEU A 25 -13.06 -14.12 3.31
C LEU A 25 -13.72 -13.69 4.63
N VAL A 26 -14.39 -14.62 5.34
CA VAL A 26 -15.05 -14.31 6.62
C VAL A 26 -14.00 -13.93 7.67
N LYS A 27 -12.89 -14.65 7.78
CA LYS A 27 -11.76 -14.29 8.65
C LYS A 27 -11.21 -12.92 8.33
N PHE A 28 -11.04 -12.62 7.05
CA PHE A 28 -10.59 -11.31 6.59
C PHE A 28 -11.54 -10.20 7.03
N ILE A 29 -12.85 -10.36 6.80
CA ILE A 29 -13.83 -9.37 7.24
C ILE A 29 -13.82 -9.21 8.76
N GLY A 30 -13.67 -10.30 9.51
CA GLY A 30 -13.55 -10.26 10.97
C GLY A 30 -12.34 -9.44 11.46
N ARG A 31 -11.22 -9.55 10.74
CA ARG A 31 -9.97 -8.83 11.04
C ARG A 31 -10.02 -7.35 10.67
N TYR A 32 -10.55 -7.03 9.47
CA TYR A 32 -10.53 -5.68 8.90
C TYR A 32 -11.87 -4.92 9.04
N GLN A 33 -12.93 -5.57 9.53
CA GLN A 33 -14.30 -5.09 9.69
C GLN A 33 -15.05 -4.84 8.38
N TYR A 34 -14.37 -4.47 7.33
CA TYR A 34 -14.92 -4.13 6.03
C TYR A 34 -14.18 -4.88 4.92
N ILE A 35 -14.92 -5.23 3.86
CA ILE A 35 -14.32 -5.48 2.55
C ILE A 35 -15.15 -4.76 1.51
N TYR A 36 -14.53 -4.11 0.54
CA TYR A 36 -15.23 -3.51 -0.58
C TYR A 36 -15.81 -4.61 -1.47
N SER A 37 -17.07 -4.49 -1.89
CA SER A 37 -17.73 -5.58 -2.64
C SER A 37 -16.99 -5.93 -3.94
N LYS A 38 -16.30 -4.97 -4.56
CA LYS A 38 -15.45 -5.21 -5.74
C LYS A 38 -14.20 -6.03 -5.41
N ASP A 39 -13.67 -5.97 -4.18
CA ASP A 39 -12.40 -6.62 -3.80
C ASP A 39 -12.58 -8.08 -3.42
N VAL A 40 -13.81 -8.53 -3.31
CA VAL A 40 -14.14 -9.93 -2.94
C VAL A 40 -13.54 -10.93 -3.94
N HIS A 41 -13.42 -10.58 -5.20
CA HIS A 41 -12.82 -11.43 -6.22
C HIS A 41 -11.38 -11.85 -5.91
N TYR A 42 -10.63 -11.07 -5.12
CA TYR A 42 -9.28 -11.45 -4.69
C TYR A 42 -9.22 -12.70 -3.79
N PHE A 43 -10.37 -13.17 -3.28
CA PHE A 43 -10.47 -14.36 -2.45
C PHE A 43 -10.87 -15.63 -3.23
N PHE A 44 -11.32 -15.48 -4.47
CA PHE A 44 -11.83 -16.58 -5.28
C PHE A 44 -11.06 -16.70 -6.58
N ASP A 45 -10.87 -17.94 -7.04
CA ASP A 45 -10.23 -18.23 -8.33
C ASP A 45 -11.28 -18.47 -9.44
N ASP A 46 -12.56 -18.56 -9.06
CA ASP A 46 -13.66 -18.89 -9.96
C ASP A 46 -14.65 -17.72 -10.15
N THR A 47 -15.40 -17.78 -11.25
CA THR A 47 -16.44 -16.81 -11.60
C THR A 47 -17.73 -17.00 -10.79
N TYR A 48 -17.87 -18.09 -10.04
CA TYR A 48 -19.07 -18.41 -9.25
C TYR A 48 -19.14 -17.71 -7.89
N TYR A 49 -18.12 -16.94 -7.52
CA TYR A 49 -18.08 -16.25 -6.24
C TYR A 49 -19.34 -15.41 -5.93
N PRO A 50 -20.06 -14.77 -6.87
CA PRO A 50 -21.28 -14.01 -6.56
C PRO A 50 -22.37 -14.86 -5.90
N LYS A 51 -22.56 -16.11 -6.36
CA LYS A 51 -23.50 -17.05 -5.76
C LYS A 51 -23.08 -17.44 -4.34
N ARG A 52 -21.79 -17.62 -4.10
CA ARG A 52 -21.24 -17.91 -2.76
C ARG A 52 -21.48 -16.75 -1.81
N ILE A 53 -21.24 -15.52 -2.24
CA ILE A 53 -21.51 -14.31 -1.45
C ILE A 53 -22.99 -14.20 -1.12
N THR A 54 -23.88 -14.45 -2.09
CA THR A 54 -25.33 -14.47 -1.87
C THR A 54 -25.72 -15.52 -0.81
N LYS A 55 -25.11 -16.71 -0.87
CA LYS A 55 -25.31 -17.76 0.15
C LYS A 55 -24.86 -17.31 1.55
N LEU A 56 -23.66 -16.72 1.67
CA LEU A 56 -23.15 -16.20 2.94
C LEU A 56 -24.06 -15.10 3.52
N ILE A 57 -24.63 -14.24 2.68
CA ILE A 57 -25.58 -13.22 3.09
C ILE A 57 -26.89 -13.88 3.57
N LYS A 58 -27.44 -14.82 2.79
CA LYS A 58 -28.68 -15.54 3.15
C LYS A 58 -28.54 -16.30 4.46
N ASN A 59 -27.37 -16.85 4.73
CA ASN A 59 -27.06 -17.59 5.95
C ASN A 59 -26.70 -16.68 7.14
N GLY A 60 -26.83 -15.36 7.04
CA GLY A 60 -26.54 -14.44 8.15
C GLY A 60 -25.05 -14.33 8.54
N ILE A 61 -24.13 -14.84 7.72
CA ILE A 61 -22.69 -14.81 8.01
C ILE A 61 -22.12 -13.41 7.72
N ILE A 62 -22.50 -12.82 6.59
CA ILE A 62 -22.10 -11.47 6.20
C ILE A 62 -23.34 -10.67 5.80
N ARG A 63 -23.25 -9.34 5.87
CA ARG A 63 -24.30 -8.45 5.40
C ARG A 63 -23.74 -7.29 4.58
N ARG A 64 -24.59 -6.71 3.73
CA ARG A 64 -24.25 -5.51 2.98
C ARG A 64 -24.30 -4.27 3.87
N TYR A 65 -23.27 -3.45 3.77
CA TYR A 65 -23.21 -2.13 4.37
C TYR A 65 -22.74 -1.12 3.31
N LYS A 66 -23.70 -0.46 2.63
CA LYS A 66 -23.42 0.38 1.44
C LYS A 66 -22.70 -0.45 0.38
N LYS A 67 -21.53 -0.02 -0.04
CA LYS A 67 -20.67 -0.69 -1.03
C LYS A 67 -19.70 -1.73 -0.41
N TYR A 68 -19.83 -2.00 0.88
CA TYR A 68 -18.99 -2.94 1.62
C TYR A 68 -19.78 -4.16 2.08
N LEU A 69 -19.06 -5.23 2.40
CA LEU A 69 -19.53 -6.36 3.18
C LEU A 69 -18.90 -6.29 4.57
N VAL A 70 -19.71 -6.65 5.58
CA VAL A 70 -19.31 -6.70 6.99
C VAL A 70 -19.84 -8.00 7.60
N LEU A 71 -19.30 -8.42 8.75
CA LEU A 71 -19.87 -9.55 9.47
C LEU A 71 -21.33 -9.26 9.89
N ALA A 72 -22.14 -10.28 9.86
CA ALA A 72 -23.44 -10.35 10.52
C ALA A 72 -23.33 -11.22 11.77
N ASP A 73 -24.41 -11.41 12.51
CA ASP A 73 -24.38 -12.05 13.83
C ASP A 73 -23.84 -13.47 13.77
N ASP A 74 -24.26 -14.29 12.80
CA ASP A 74 -23.77 -15.64 12.64
C ASP A 74 -22.30 -15.67 12.16
N GLY A 75 -21.85 -14.62 11.48
CA GLY A 75 -20.43 -14.42 11.16
C GLY A 75 -19.57 -14.21 12.40
N TYR A 76 -20.02 -13.41 13.37
CA TYR A 76 -19.33 -13.25 14.66
C TYR A 76 -19.32 -14.58 15.44
N ASN A 77 -20.44 -15.31 15.45
CA ASN A 77 -20.51 -16.63 16.08
C ASN A 77 -19.54 -17.62 15.43
N PHE A 78 -19.46 -17.63 14.09
CA PHE A 78 -18.53 -18.46 13.34
C PHE A 78 -17.07 -18.12 13.68
N MET A 79 -16.71 -16.83 13.72
CA MET A 79 -15.36 -16.41 14.11
C MET A 79 -15.00 -16.83 15.53
N LYS A 80 -15.94 -16.74 16.46
CA LYS A 80 -15.79 -17.20 17.85
C LYS A 80 -15.54 -18.72 17.92
N MET A 81 -16.29 -19.50 17.14
CA MET A 81 -16.06 -20.96 17.04
C MET A 81 -14.67 -21.30 16.49
N LEU A 82 -14.11 -20.48 15.64
CA LEU A 82 -12.75 -20.63 15.11
C LEU A 82 -11.66 -20.11 16.07
N ASN A 83 -12.02 -19.66 17.27
CA ASN A 83 -11.11 -18.97 18.21
C ASN A 83 -10.38 -17.77 17.56
N GLN A 84 -11.03 -17.08 16.63
CA GLN A 84 -10.48 -15.92 15.95
C GLN A 84 -10.96 -14.64 16.62
N HIS A 85 -10.03 -13.74 16.89
CA HIS A 85 -10.36 -12.41 17.40
C HIS A 85 -11.10 -11.59 16.32
N THR A 86 -12.17 -10.92 16.71
CA THR A 86 -12.90 -9.99 15.86
C THR A 86 -12.90 -8.60 16.49
N VAL A 87 -12.77 -7.58 15.67
CA VAL A 87 -12.86 -6.20 16.11
C VAL A 87 -14.28 -5.70 15.89
N PRO A 88 -14.93 -5.03 16.88
CA PRO A 88 -16.27 -4.46 16.70
C PRO A 88 -16.31 -3.45 15.55
N LEU A 89 -17.46 -3.38 14.87
CA LEU A 89 -17.65 -2.50 13.72
C LEU A 89 -17.55 -1.02 14.15
N VAL A 90 -16.68 -0.26 13.50
CA VAL A 90 -16.47 1.17 13.78
C VAL A 90 -17.29 2.00 12.79
N TYR A 91 -18.20 2.83 13.30
CA TYR A 91 -19.06 3.67 12.47
C TYR A 91 -18.54 5.11 12.30
N GLN A 92 -17.62 5.57 13.14
CA GLN A 92 -17.07 6.93 13.02
C GLN A 92 -16.36 7.11 11.68
N LYS A 93 -16.83 8.06 10.84
CA LYS A 93 -16.43 8.24 9.44
C LYS A 93 -14.90 8.23 9.25
N LYS A 94 -14.18 8.98 10.07
CA LYS A 94 -12.70 9.10 9.96
C LYS A 94 -11.99 7.75 10.13
N TYR A 95 -12.34 7.01 11.17
CA TYR A 95 -11.73 5.70 11.46
C TYR A 95 -12.21 4.64 10.48
N ALA A 96 -13.50 4.66 10.13
CA ALA A 96 -14.06 3.74 9.14
C ALA A 96 -13.39 3.89 7.77
N ASN A 97 -13.14 5.11 7.29
CA ASN A 97 -12.45 5.33 6.00
C ASN A 97 -11.03 4.79 6.02
N ARG A 98 -10.31 5.00 7.12
CA ARG A 98 -8.96 4.44 7.29
C ARG A 98 -8.97 2.90 7.27
N LEU A 99 -9.88 2.26 8.01
CA LEU A 99 -10.03 0.80 8.05
C LEU A 99 -10.41 0.24 6.67
N LYS A 100 -11.30 0.91 5.94
CA LYS A 100 -11.72 0.54 4.59
C LYS A 100 -10.54 0.56 3.61
N PHE A 101 -9.69 1.57 3.70
CA PHE A 101 -8.50 1.66 2.84
C PHE A 101 -7.47 0.59 3.21
N MET A 102 -7.21 0.36 4.50
CA MET A 102 -6.35 -0.74 4.95
C MET A 102 -6.86 -2.10 4.48
N SER A 103 -8.19 -2.32 4.56
CA SER A 103 -8.82 -3.53 4.04
C SER A 103 -8.64 -3.68 2.53
N HIS A 104 -8.81 -2.59 1.77
CA HIS A 104 -8.59 -2.61 0.33
C HIS A 104 -7.16 -3.03 -0.03
N LEU A 105 -6.14 -2.43 0.59
CA LEU A 105 -4.74 -2.82 0.38
C LEU A 105 -4.48 -4.28 0.75
N ALA A 106 -5.01 -4.72 1.88
CA ALA A 106 -4.85 -6.10 2.32
C ALA A 106 -5.52 -7.10 1.37
N ALA A 107 -6.70 -6.76 0.82
CA ALA A 107 -7.40 -7.60 -0.15
C ALA A 107 -6.64 -7.65 -1.47
N LEU A 108 -6.19 -6.49 -1.98
CA LEU A 108 -5.44 -6.38 -3.22
C LEU A 108 -4.18 -7.27 -3.24
N TYR A 109 -3.46 -7.33 -2.12
CA TYR A 109 -2.24 -8.12 -2.00
C TYR A 109 -2.44 -9.52 -1.39
N ASN A 110 -3.69 -9.93 -1.14
CA ASN A 110 -3.99 -11.21 -0.47
C ASN A 110 -3.36 -12.42 -1.16
N LYS A 111 -3.25 -12.41 -2.49
CA LYS A 111 -2.63 -13.49 -3.28
C LYS A 111 -1.22 -13.16 -3.78
N SER A 112 -0.68 -12.01 -3.43
CA SER A 112 0.65 -11.63 -3.87
C SER A 112 1.71 -12.47 -3.16
N LYS A 113 2.65 -13.01 -3.93
CA LYS A 113 3.84 -13.71 -3.39
C LYS A 113 4.94 -12.74 -2.93
N TYR A 114 4.86 -11.49 -3.36
CA TYR A 114 5.94 -10.52 -3.24
C TYR A 114 5.61 -9.36 -2.31
N ILE A 115 4.32 -9.10 -2.10
CA ILE A 115 3.85 -8.00 -1.25
C ILE A 115 2.95 -8.55 -0.16
N THR A 116 3.21 -8.12 1.07
CA THR A 116 2.30 -8.35 2.20
C THR A 116 2.03 -7.03 2.91
N PHE A 117 0.81 -6.85 3.41
CA PHE A 117 0.39 -5.68 4.15
C PHE A 117 0.07 -6.04 5.60
N THR A 118 0.74 -5.36 6.54
CA THR A 118 0.44 -5.46 7.98
C THR A 118 -0.18 -4.14 8.42
N PRO A 119 -1.44 -4.12 8.88
CA PRO A 119 -2.13 -2.90 9.25
C PRO A 119 -1.57 -2.29 10.55
N SER A 120 -1.69 -0.98 10.69
CA SER A 120 -1.11 -0.25 11.83
C SER A 120 -1.64 -0.69 13.19
N PHE A 121 -2.87 -1.17 13.29
CA PHE A 121 -3.43 -1.65 14.56
C PHE A 121 -2.74 -2.93 15.07
N GLU A 122 -2.21 -3.77 14.17
CA GLU A 122 -1.45 -4.97 14.57
C GLU A 122 0.00 -4.66 14.94
N ILE A 123 0.56 -3.60 14.37
CA ILE A 123 1.92 -3.15 14.66
C ILE A 123 1.98 -2.47 16.02
N LYS A 124 0.98 -1.62 16.31
CA LYS A 124 0.89 -0.87 17.57
C LYS A 124 0.74 -1.77 18.79
N ASP A 125 0.00 -2.85 18.66
CA ASP A 125 -0.20 -3.80 19.76
C ASP A 125 1.06 -4.62 20.10
N LYS A 126 1.93 -4.85 19.11
CA LYS A 126 3.15 -5.66 19.29
C LYS A 126 4.37 -4.90 19.73
N THR A 127 4.41 -3.63 19.43
CA THR A 127 5.50 -2.75 19.80
C THR A 127 4.93 -1.72 20.74
N ALA A 128 5.46 -1.56 21.93
CA ALA A 128 5.06 -0.50 22.88
C ALA A 128 5.22 0.93 22.27
N PHE A 129 4.81 1.11 21.02
CA PHE A 129 4.73 2.37 20.31
C PHE A 129 3.58 3.18 20.94
N THR A 130 3.87 3.77 22.06
CA THR A 130 3.01 4.62 22.90
C THR A 130 2.53 5.88 22.19
N GLU A 131 2.97 6.13 20.96
CA GLU A 131 2.56 7.32 20.20
C GLU A 131 1.31 7.04 19.38
N SER A 132 0.16 7.17 20.02
CA SER A 132 -1.19 7.12 19.40
C SER A 132 -1.40 8.15 18.28
N SER A 133 -0.47 9.08 18.09
CA SER A 133 -0.54 10.20 17.13
C SER A 133 -0.04 9.86 15.73
N ARG A 134 0.68 8.77 15.52
CA ARG A 134 1.29 8.43 14.23
C ARG A 134 0.25 8.16 13.13
N LYS A 135 0.54 8.70 11.93
CA LYS A 135 -0.40 8.75 10.80
C LYS A 135 -0.28 7.56 9.85
N TYR A 136 0.78 6.75 9.95
CA TYR A 136 0.95 5.60 9.06
C TYR A 136 -0.22 4.61 9.16
N ILE A 137 -0.58 4.01 8.03
CA ILE A 137 -1.68 3.03 7.93
C ILE A 137 -1.20 1.59 8.14
N GLY A 138 0.09 1.32 7.96
CA GLY A 138 0.65 -0.02 8.10
C GLY A 138 2.05 -0.12 7.56
N ILE A 139 2.51 -1.36 7.37
CA ILE A 139 3.75 -1.70 6.70
C ILE A 139 3.43 -2.52 5.46
N LEU A 140 3.88 -2.05 4.30
CA LEU A 140 3.99 -2.86 3.10
C LEU A 140 5.38 -3.50 3.08
N LYS A 141 5.43 -4.83 3.08
CA LYS A 141 6.66 -5.57 2.85
C LYS A 141 6.71 -5.97 1.39
N ILE A 142 7.64 -5.43 0.64
CA ILE A 142 7.83 -5.65 -0.79
C ILE A 142 9.18 -6.35 -0.98
N PHE A 143 9.17 -7.59 -1.50
CA PHE A 143 10.38 -8.40 -1.69
C PHE A 143 11.31 -8.45 -0.47
N GLY A 144 10.73 -8.56 0.73
CA GLY A 144 11.49 -8.62 1.98
C GLY A 144 11.79 -7.27 2.62
N THR A 145 11.73 -6.17 1.87
CA THR A 145 11.94 -4.80 2.39
C THR A 145 10.67 -4.23 3.00
N ASN A 146 10.76 -3.73 4.22
CA ASN A 146 9.64 -3.11 4.93
C ASN A 146 9.56 -1.62 4.63
N TYR A 147 8.38 -1.17 4.18
CA TYR A 147 8.05 0.23 3.93
C TYR A 147 6.95 0.68 4.87
N LEU A 148 7.23 1.69 5.68
CA LEU A 148 6.18 2.34 6.48
C LEU A 148 5.26 3.11 5.53
N THR A 149 3.96 2.84 5.59
CA THR A 149 3.01 3.28 4.57
C THR A 149 2.07 4.34 5.12
N TYR A 150 1.97 5.45 4.42
CA TYR A 150 1.04 6.56 4.69
C TYR A 150 0.00 6.65 3.59
N HIS A 151 -1.17 7.20 3.92
CA HIS A 151 -2.25 7.44 2.97
C HIS A 151 -2.77 8.88 3.09
N ILE A 152 -2.82 9.57 1.96
CA ILE A 152 -3.33 10.93 1.81
C ILE A 152 -4.47 10.92 0.79
N SER A 153 -5.71 10.94 1.28
CA SER A 153 -6.92 10.99 0.45
C SER A 153 -7.34 12.42 0.14
N GLU A 154 -8.28 12.58 -0.80
CA GLU A 154 -8.88 13.88 -1.15
C GLU A 154 -9.50 14.59 0.05
N GLU A 155 -10.07 13.84 1.00
CA GLU A 155 -10.71 14.39 2.20
C GLU A 155 -9.69 15.00 3.20
N HIS A 156 -8.39 14.74 3.04
CA HIS A 156 -7.38 15.23 3.96
C HIS A 156 -7.02 16.69 3.68
N THR A 157 -7.00 17.51 4.72
CA THR A 157 -6.61 18.92 4.64
C THR A 157 -5.08 19.07 4.52
N GLN A 158 -4.59 20.24 4.10
CA GLN A 158 -3.15 20.55 4.10
C GLN A 158 -2.53 20.39 5.49
N LYS A 159 -3.26 20.76 6.55
CA LYS A 159 -2.80 20.54 7.94
C LYS A 159 -2.52 19.05 8.22
N TYR A 160 -3.35 18.14 7.69
CA TYR A 160 -3.11 16.71 7.84
C TYR A 160 -1.85 16.27 7.05
N ILE A 161 -1.70 16.76 5.82
CA ILE A 161 -0.52 16.46 4.98
C ILE A 161 0.76 16.91 5.70
N ASN A 162 0.80 18.14 6.21
CA ASN A 162 1.92 18.64 6.98
C ASN A 162 2.22 17.80 8.23
N SER A 163 1.16 17.25 8.86
CA SER A 163 1.35 16.35 10.01
C SER A 163 1.87 14.96 9.60
N VAL A 164 1.61 14.49 8.38
CA VAL A 164 2.22 13.27 7.82
C VAL A 164 3.70 13.50 7.54
N VAL A 165 4.04 14.62 6.90
CA VAL A 165 5.44 15.02 6.64
C VAL A 165 6.23 15.06 7.96
N TYR A 166 5.70 15.74 8.96
CA TYR A 166 6.32 15.82 10.28
C TYR A 166 6.50 14.44 10.94
N ASP A 167 5.51 13.55 10.81
CA ASP A 167 5.58 12.19 11.34
C ASP A 167 6.70 11.39 10.65
N ILE A 168 6.86 11.55 9.33
CA ILE A 168 7.92 10.92 8.53
C ILE A 168 9.30 11.47 8.92
N GLN A 169 9.44 12.78 9.09
CA GLN A 169 10.71 13.40 9.48
C GLN A 169 11.19 12.95 10.86
N LYS A 170 10.27 12.67 11.78
CA LYS A 170 10.56 12.14 13.12
C LYS A 170 10.78 10.63 13.18
N GLU A 171 10.52 9.92 12.08
CA GLU A 171 10.65 8.47 12.04
C GLU A 171 12.13 8.06 11.99
N ASN A 172 12.57 7.38 13.05
CA ASN A 172 13.96 6.95 13.17
C ASN A 172 14.16 5.46 12.86
N LYS A 173 13.11 4.65 12.98
CA LYS A 173 13.18 3.20 12.82
C LYS A 173 13.04 2.76 11.37
N TYR A 174 12.10 3.38 10.63
CA TYR A 174 11.81 3.02 9.25
C TYR A 174 12.32 4.10 8.31
N LYS A 175 13.32 3.76 7.50
CA LYS A 175 13.93 4.66 6.50
C LYS A 175 13.37 4.46 5.10
N ASN A 176 12.54 3.43 4.92
CA ASN A 176 11.84 3.17 3.66
C ASN A 176 10.36 3.56 3.84
N ILE A 177 9.87 4.48 3.04
CA ILE A 177 8.55 5.09 3.17
C ILE A 177 7.77 4.91 1.87
N ILE A 178 6.47 4.62 1.99
CA ILE A 178 5.51 4.71 0.89
C ILE A 178 4.45 5.73 1.26
N VAL A 179 4.20 6.67 0.37
CA VAL A 179 3.06 7.60 0.46
C VAL A 179 2.09 7.28 -0.67
N LEU A 180 0.91 6.80 -0.30
CA LEU A 180 -0.21 6.56 -1.20
C LEU A 180 -1.06 7.82 -1.23
N ILE A 181 -1.30 8.39 -2.41
CA ILE A 181 -1.93 9.70 -2.54
C ILE A 181 -2.84 9.78 -3.77
N ASN A 182 -4.02 10.39 -3.64
CA ASN A 182 -4.94 10.60 -4.77
C ASN A 182 -4.43 11.64 -5.76
N ASP A 183 -3.85 12.73 -5.25
CA ASP A 183 -3.32 13.81 -6.09
C ASP A 183 -1.91 14.17 -5.63
N ILE A 184 -0.95 13.83 -6.46
CA ILE A 184 0.48 14.01 -6.19
C ILE A 184 0.89 15.49 -6.10
N LYS A 185 0.13 16.40 -6.72
CA LYS A 185 0.40 17.86 -6.69
C LYS A 185 0.25 18.47 -5.30
N ARG A 186 -0.37 17.74 -4.38
CA ARG A 186 -0.63 18.20 -3.01
C ARG A 186 0.57 18.07 -2.07
N ILE A 187 1.66 17.44 -2.52
CA ILE A 187 2.88 17.25 -1.72
C ILE A 187 4.08 17.87 -2.43
N ASP A 188 5.00 18.43 -1.67
CA ASP A 188 6.32 18.83 -2.14
C ASP A 188 7.36 17.78 -1.73
N LEU A 189 8.13 17.26 -2.70
CA LEU A 189 9.18 16.28 -2.40
C LEU A 189 10.26 16.84 -1.46
N ARG A 190 10.46 18.15 -1.46
CA ARG A 190 11.43 18.81 -0.56
C ARG A 190 11.07 18.64 0.91
N ASP A 191 9.78 18.50 1.20
CA ASP A 191 9.29 18.31 2.56
C ASP A 191 9.73 16.97 3.15
N PHE A 192 10.07 16.00 2.30
CA PHE A 192 10.49 14.63 2.69
C PHE A 192 12.03 14.45 2.67
N ALA A 193 12.80 15.51 2.50
CA ALA A 193 14.21 15.48 2.07
C ALA A 193 15.24 15.02 3.11
N PHE A 194 14.87 14.41 4.23
CA PHE A 194 15.83 14.13 5.30
C PHE A 194 15.91 12.64 5.68
N GLY A 195 17.07 12.04 5.42
CA GLY A 195 17.50 10.78 6.03
C GLY A 195 16.69 9.55 5.69
N LEU A 196 15.98 9.53 4.55
CA LEU A 196 15.26 8.36 4.04
C LEU A 196 16.16 7.55 3.10
N ASN A 197 16.15 6.22 3.23
CA ASN A 197 16.80 5.32 2.29
C ASN A 197 16.02 5.23 0.98
N SER A 198 14.69 5.23 1.07
CA SER A 198 13.83 5.27 -0.10
C SER A 198 12.48 5.89 0.20
N LEU A 199 11.95 6.64 -0.75
CA LEU A 199 10.61 7.17 -0.74
C LEU A 199 9.91 6.74 -2.03
N ILE A 200 8.77 6.06 -1.88
CA ILE A 200 7.88 5.72 -2.99
C ILE A 200 6.64 6.58 -2.86
N ILE A 201 6.31 7.33 -3.90
CA ILE A 201 5.06 8.07 -4.01
C ILE A 201 4.24 7.38 -5.08
N CYS A 202 3.07 6.89 -4.70
CA CYS A 202 2.21 6.11 -5.55
C CYS A 202 0.78 6.66 -5.51
N GLU A 203 0.15 6.78 -6.68
CA GLU A 203 -1.28 7.08 -6.72
C GLU A 203 -2.07 5.91 -6.13
N ASP A 204 -3.10 6.20 -5.34
CA ASP A 204 -3.92 5.21 -4.64
C ASP A 204 -5.03 4.62 -5.53
N ASN A 205 -4.72 4.29 -6.77
CA ASN A 205 -5.57 3.53 -7.67
C ASN A 205 -5.07 2.09 -7.85
N ASP A 206 -5.99 1.18 -8.14
CA ASP A 206 -5.72 -0.27 -8.17
C ASP A 206 -4.56 -0.62 -9.13
N ASN A 207 -4.48 0.03 -10.29
CA ASN A 207 -3.44 -0.24 -11.28
C ASN A 207 -2.05 0.15 -10.76
N LYS A 208 -1.93 1.36 -10.20
CA LYS A 208 -0.66 1.85 -9.64
C LYS A 208 -0.22 1.07 -8.40
N LEU A 209 -1.17 0.68 -7.56
CA LEU A 209 -0.90 -0.20 -6.41
C LEU A 209 -0.39 -1.58 -6.87
N GLN A 210 -0.96 -2.16 -7.93
CA GLN A 210 -0.46 -3.41 -8.50
C GLN A 210 0.94 -3.27 -9.11
N GLU A 211 1.28 -2.12 -9.67
CA GLU A 211 2.63 -1.86 -10.21
C GLU A 211 3.73 -1.95 -9.14
N LEU A 212 3.41 -1.72 -7.85
CA LEU A 212 4.39 -1.83 -6.76
C LEU A 212 5.07 -3.21 -6.70
N GLN A 213 4.39 -4.28 -7.11
CA GLN A 213 4.98 -5.63 -7.15
C GLN A 213 6.10 -5.78 -8.20
N TYR A 214 6.14 -4.89 -9.20
CA TYR A 214 7.14 -4.93 -10.27
C TYR A 214 8.36 -4.05 -9.98
N LEU A 215 8.31 -3.18 -8.97
CA LEU A 215 9.38 -2.22 -8.67
C LEU A 215 10.76 -2.89 -8.50
N HIS A 216 10.80 -4.05 -7.85
CA HIS A 216 12.03 -4.79 -7.59
C HIS A 216 12.38 -5.82 -8.67
N GLN A 217 11.50 -6.01 -9.68
CA GLN A 217 11.75 -6.94 -10.78
C GLN A 217 12.47 -6.28 -11.95
N VAL A 218 12.51 -4.96 -11.98
CA VAL A 218 13.14 -4.21 -13.05
C VAL A 218 14.65 -4.27 -12.91
N ASN A 219 15.32 -4.86 -13.89
CA ASN A 219 16.78 -4.82 -14.00
C ASN A 219 17.19 -3.44 -14.55
N TRP A 220 17.36 -2.48 -13.66
CA TRP A 220 17.66 -1.08 -14.00
C TRP A 220 18.94 -0.93 -14.85
N PRO A 221 20.07 -1.58 -14.53
CA PRO A 221 21.24 -1.56 -15.41
C PRO A 221 20.88 -1.90 -16.84
N LYS A 222 20.15 -3.00 -17.06
CA LYS A 222 19.73 -3.42 -18.40
C LYS A 222 18.82 -2.40 -19.09
N VAL A 223 17.92 -1.76 -18.35
CA VAL A 223 17.03 -0.69 -18.86
C VAL A 223 17.86 0.51 -19.31
N VAL A 224 18.76 0.99 -18.46
CA VAL A 224 19.63 2.14 -18.77
C VAL A 224 20.50 1.86 -19.97
N HIS A 225 21.21 0.72 -20.00
CA HIS A 225 22.04 0.33 -21.14
C HIS A 225 21.25 0.25 -22.45
N LYS A 226 20.00 -0.24 -22.41
CA LYS A 226 19.13 -0.27 -23.58
C LYS A 226 18.71 1.12 -24.04
N LEU A 227 18.34 2.02 -23.11
CA LEU A 227 17.93 3.39 -23.43
C LEU A 227 19.07 4.20 -24.07
N TYR A 228 20.28 4.05 -23.56
CA TYR A 228 21.45 4.78 -24.00
C TYR A 228 22.34 3.98 -24.96
N LYS A 229 21.83 2.90 -25.57
CA LYS A 229 22.52 2.07 -26.58
C LYS A 229 23.91 1.61 -26.12
N ASN A 230 24.05 1.23 -24.86
CA ASN A 230 25.32 0.82 -24.24
C ASN A 230 26.42 1.90 -24.22
N GLN A 231 26.08 3.16 -24.39
CA GLN A 231 27.03 4.30 -24.34
C GLN A 231 27.08 4.93 -22.96
N VAL A 232 26.94 4.12 -21.91
CA VAL A 232 26.97 4.55 -20.52
C VAL A 232 27.91 3.70 -19.69
N HIS A 233 28.52 4.31 -18.70
CA HIS A 233 29.38 3.67 -17.70
C HIS A 233 28.93 4.07 -16.29
N LEU A 234 29.33 3.33 -15.28
CA LEU A 234 29.02 3.65 -13.87
C LEU A 234 29.66 5.00 -13.54
N SER A 235 28.90 5.83 -12.86
CA SER A 235 29.37 7.13 -12.42
C SER A 235 30.31 7.01 -11.22
N GLU A 236 31.33 7.85 -11.17
CA GLU A 236 32.19 8.05 -10.01
C GLU A 236 31.52 8.94 -8.94
N TYR A 237 30.44 9.63 -9.31
CA TYR A 237 29.73 10.53 -8.42
C TYR A 237 28.57 9.81 -7.70
N ASN A 238 28.48 9.96 -6.41
CA ASN A 238 27.48 9.33 -5.56
C ASN A 238 26.05 9.85 -5.74
N PHE A 239 25.86 10.91 -6.52
CA PHE A 239 24.54 11.49 -6.82
C PHE A 239 23.95 11.05 -8.16
N CYS A 240 24.70 10.35 -9.00
CA CYS A 240 24.18 9.75 -10.22
C CYS A 240 24.63 8.29 -10.35
N ASP A 241 23.90 7.50 -11.14
CA ASP A 241 24.16 6.07 -11.29
C ASP A 241 25.09 5.79 -12.46
N TYR A 242 24.95 6.58 -13.52
CA TYR A 242 25.69 6.42 -14.77
C TYR A 242 26.09 7.78 -15.35
N THR A 243 27.12 7.75 -16.19
CA THR A 243 27.54 8.88 -17.03
C THR A 243 27.60 8.39 -18.47
N ASP A 244 27.13 9.19 -19.45
CA ASP A 244 27.30 8.85 -20.86
C ASP A 244 28.65 9.35 -21.39
N ASN A 245 28.96 8.99 -22.64
CA ASN A 245 30.20 9.38 -23.31
C ASN A 245 30.32 10.91 -23.58
N ARG A 246 29.33 11.71 -23.25
CA ARG A 246 29.28 13.18 -23.35
C ARG A 246 29.31 13.86 -22.00
N ASP A 247 29.69 13.13 -20.95
CA ASP A 247 29.68 13.59 -19.55
C ASP A 247 28.31 14.03 -19.04
N LYS A 248 27.25 13.49 -19.64
CA LYS A 248 25.90 13.71 -19.16
C LYS A 248 25.58 12.75 -18.01
N TYR A 249 25.08 13.25 -16.92
CA TYR A 249 24.76 12.46 -15.74
C TYR A 249 23.39 11.79 -15.89
N ILE A 250 23.29 10.53 -15.49
CA ILE A 250 22.07 9.71 -15.59
C ILE A 250 21.76 9.13 -14.22
N THR A 251 20.57 9.42 -13.72
CA THR A 251 20.13 8.98 -12.41
C THR A 251 18.79 8.29 -12.48
N ASN A 252 18.68 7.18 -11.77
CA ASN A 252 17.45 6.46 -11.57
C ASN A 252 16.75 6.93 -10.28
N PHE A 253 15.58 7.56 -10.46
CA PHE A 253 14.68 7.97 -9.37
C PHE A 253 13.37 7.21 -9.39
N TYR A 254 13.36 6.01 -9.88
CA TYR A 254 12.15 5.19 -9.81
C TYR A 254 11.76 4.90 -8.34
N LEU A 255 12.75 4.66 -7.50
CA LEU A 255 12.65 4.80 -6.04
C LEU A 255 13.31 6.12 -5.68
N VAL A 256 12.52 7.06 -5.21
CA VAL A 256 13.03 8.42 -4.95
C VAL A 256 13.94 8.39 -3.73
N ASP A 257 15.22 8.62 -3.97
CA ASP A 257 16.18 8.99 -2.94
C ASP A 257 16.25 10.52 -2.85
N THR A 258 15.66 11.06 -1.79
CA THR A 258 15.54 12.53 -1.61
C THR A 258 16.89 13.18 -1.37
N GLU A 259 17.83 12.49 -0.75
CA GLU A 259 19.19 12.98 -0.55
C GLU A 259 19.94 13.11 -1.89
N LYS A 260 19.77 12.11 -2.76
CA LYS A 260 20.33 12.10 -4.10
C LYS A 260 19.77 13.24 -4.97
N ILE A 261 18.46 13.53 -4.88
CA ILE A 261 17.84 14.67 -5.56
C ILE A 261 18.49 15.99 -5.13
N ASN A 262 18.67 16.19 -3.83
CA ASN A 262 19.27 17.41 -3.30
C ASN A 262 20.72 17.56 -3.75
N ARG A 263 21.49 16.48 -3.78
CA ARG A 263 22.89 16.52 -4.26
C ARG A 263 22.97 16.87 -5.75
N ILE A 264 22.07 16.30 -6.59
CA ILE A 264 21.99 16.67 -8.01
C ILE A 264 21.62 18.14 -8.17
N ASP A 265 20.61 18.62 -7.46
CA ASP A 265 20.16 20.02 -7.56
C ASP A 265 21.30 20.99 -7.18
N ILE A 266 22.02 20.73 -6.11
CA ILE A 266 23.19 21.52 -5.70
C ILE A 266 24.29 21.46 -6.77
N PHE A 267 24.57 20.27 -7.30
CA PHE A 267 25.59 20.09 -8.32
C PHE A 267 25.26 20.85 -9.61
N LEU A 268 24.04 20.75 -10.11
CA LEU A 268 23.60 21.44 -11.33
C LEU A 268 23.59 22.95 -11.16
N LYS A 269 23.20 23.47 -10.00
CA LYS A 269 23.26 24.92 -9.68
C LYS A 269 24.69 25.47 -9.70
N ASN A 270 25.65 24.66 -9.26
CA ASN A 270 27.06 25.04 -9.22
C ASN A 270 27.78 24.82 -10.58
N ASN A 271 27.14 24.10 -11.51
CA ASN A 271 27.73 23.72 -12.79
C ASN A 271 26.73 23.92 -13.92
N ASN A 272 26.40 25.15 -14.24
CA ASN A 272 25.34 25.58 -15.18
C ASN A 272 25.42 24.98 -16.59
N GLN A 273 26.57 24.43 -17.01
CA GLN A 273 26.76 23.81 -18.32
C GLN A 273 26.54 22.28 -18.32
N LYS A 274 26.36 21.68 -17.14
CA LYS A 274 26.16 20.23 -17.01
C LYS A 274 24.69 19.86 -17.06
N GLN A 275 24.37 18.71 -17.62
CA GLN A 275 23.02 18.19 -17.78
C GLN A 275 22.89 16.85 -17.05
N ALA A 276 21.72 16.60 -16.50
CA ALA A 276 21.36 15.32 -15.92
C ALA A 276 20.05 14.79 -16.50
N ASP A 277 20.07 13.51 -16.90
CA ASP A 277 18.84 12.78 -17.23
C ASP A 277 18.33 12.06 -16.00
N ILE A 278 17.05 12.22 -15.73
CA ILE A 278 16.38 11.56 -14.62
C ILE A 278 15.44 10.50 -15.19
N ILE A 279 15.74 9.25 -14.89
CA ILE A 279 14.86 8.12 -15.21
C ILE A 279 13.93 7.92 -14.02
N CYS A 280 12.65 8.20 -14.21
CA CYS A 280 11.65 8.08 -13.13
C CYS A 280 10.30 7.64 -13.69
N ASN A 281 9.38 7.28 -12.79
CA ASN A 281 8.02 7.02 -13.18
C ASN A 281 7.27 8.33 -13.52
N GLU A 282 6.13 8.22 -14.20
CA GLU A 282 5.34 9.37 -14.67
C GLU A 282 4.94 10.33 -13.54
N ASN A 283 4.68 9.81 -12.34
CA ASN A 283 4.29 10.61 -11.20
C ASN A 283 5.43 11.51 -10.71
N ILE A 284 6.65 10.98 -10.72
CA ILE A 284 7.86 11.75 -10.39
C ILE A 284 8.13 12.81 -11.45
N VAL A 285 7.92 12.50 -12.75
CA VAL A 285 8.01 13.50 -13.83
C VAL A 285 7.08 14.68 -13.57
N LYS A 286 5.83 14.41 -13.20
CA LYS A 286 4.85 15.48 -12.88
C LYS A 286 5.32 16.35 -11.71
N LEU A 287 5.88 15.75 -10.66
CA LEU A 287 6.44 16.48 -9.53
C LEU A 287 7.68 17.30 -9.88
N LEU A 288 8.58 16.76 -10.68
CA LEU A 288 9.79 17.47 -11.09
C LEU A 288 9.46 18.64 -12.04
N ARG A 289 8.51 18.46 -12.97
CA ARG A 289 8.08 19.51 -13.89
C ARG A 289 7.37 20.67 -13.20
N SER A 290 6.60 20.42 -12.14
CA SER A 290 5.94 21.47 -11.37
C SER A 290 6.94 22.43 -10.67
N ARG A 291 8.22 22.03 -10.55
CA ARG A 291 9.31 22.85 -9.99
C ARG A 291 9.99 23.76 -11.01
N ASN A 292 9.94 23.39 -12.29
CA ASN A 292 10.69 24.06 -13.37
C ASN A 292 9.84 25.08 -14.14
N THR A 293 8.80 25.66 -13.55
CA THR A 293 8.05 26.76 -14.17
C THR A 293 8.85 28.08 -14.20
N ASN A 294 10.13 28.05 -13.83
CA ASN A 294 11.06 29.19 -13.91
C ASN A 294 12.37 28.85 -14.66
N CYS A 295 12.35 27.85 -15.58
CA CYS A 295 13.46 27.59 -16.50
C CYS A 295 12.96 27.66 -17.93
#